data_37c2d6e8ffab41ad63c5b7b189800d6c
#
_entry.id   37c2d6e8ffab41ad63c5b7b189800d6c
#
_cell.length_a   1.000
_cell.length_b   1.000
_cell.length_c   1.000
_cell.angle_alpha   90.00
_cell.angle_beta   90.00
_cell.angle_gamma   90.00
#
_symmetry.space_group_name_H-M   'P 1'
#
loop_
_entity.id
_entity.type
_entity.pdbx_description
1 polymer ?
#
loop_
_entity_poly.entity_id
_entity_poly.type
_entity_poly.pdbx_seq_one_letter_code
_entity_poly.pdbx_strand_id
1 'polypeptide(L)'
;GSNSIAQAYAGHQFGHFTMLGDGRAVLIGEHLSKKKVRYDIQFKGSGKTAFSRNGDGRAALGPMLREYIISEAMYNLGIPTTRSLAVVKTGEDVIRETSLHGAILTRVALSHIRVGTFQYIAAREKKDELEILLNYVIKRHYPNIQNSKNKALDLLKLVMEKQIDLVVNWMRVGFIHGVMNTDNMSISGETIDYGPCAFMDIYDPKTVFSSID
;
A
#
# COMPACT_ATOMS: atom_id res chain seq x y z
N GLY A 1 18.71 -6.72 -16.45
CA GLY A 1 17.92 -6.37 -15.28
C GLY A 1 16.45 -6.35 -15.62
N SER A 2 15.57 -6.65 -14.66
CA SER A 2 14.12 -6.50 -14.84
C SER A 2 13.75 -5.03 -14.97
N ASN A 3 12.75 -4.72 -15.81
CA ASN A 3 12.20 -3.37 -15.87
C ASN A 3 11.39 -3.09 -14.58
N SER A 4 11.48 -1.85 -14.06
CA SER A 4 10.65 -1.40 -12.96
C SER A 4 9.18 -1.30 -13.41
N ILE A 5 8.24 -1.61 -12.50
CA ILE A 5 6.82 -1.68 -12.80
C ILE A 5 6.05 -0.71 -11.90
N ALA A 6 5.30 0.21 -12.49
CA ALA A 6 4.25 0.94 -11.79
C ALA A 6 2.97 0.08 -11.82
N GLN A 7 2.43 -0.23 -10.64
CA GLN A 7 1.28 -1.13 -10.52
C GLN A 7 -0.02 -0.38 -10.71
N ALA A 8 -0.98 -1.03 -11.39
CA ALA A 8 -2.34 -0.53 -11.58
C ALA A 8 -3.24 -0.99 -10.43
N TYR A 9 -4.09 -0.11 -9.94
CA TYR A 9 -5.15 -0.39 -8.98
C TYR A 9 -6.26 0.65 -9.09
N ALA A 10 -7.41 0.39 -8.47
CA ALA A 10 -8.51 1.33 -8.37
C ALA A 10 -8.79 1.64 -6.89
N GLY A 11 -9.52 2.71 -6.65
CA GLY A 11 -9.95 3.11 -5.31
C GLY A 11 -11.14 4.07 -5.37
N HIS A 12 -11.72 4.37 -4.23
CA HIS A 12 -12.82 5.31 -4.10
C HIS A 12 -12.30 6.64 -3.53
N GLN A 13 -11.79 7.51 -4.42
CA GLN A 13 -11.34 8.84 -4.01
C GLN A 13 -12.55 9.76 -3.86
N PHE A 14 -12.74 10.35 -2.68
CA PHE A 14 -13.89 11.21 -2.37
C PHE A 14 -15.24 10.57 -2.72
N GLY A 15 -15.38 9.26 -2.43
CA GLY A 15 -16.59 8.49 -2.73
C GLY A 15 -16.77 8.06 -4.18
N HIS A 16 -15.91 8.48 -5.10
CA HIS A 16 -15.99 8.14 -6.52
C HIS A 16 -15.00 7.05 -6.90
N PHE A 17 -15.49 6.00 -7.57
CA PHE A 17 -14.63 4.97 -8.13
C PHE A 17 -13.68 5.56 -9.16
N THR A 18 -12.38 5.38 -8.95
CA THR A 18 -11.33 5.98 -9.76
C THR A 18 -10.29 4.94 -10.14
N MET A 19 -9.97 4.86 -11.43
CA MET A 19 -8.81 4.11 -11.91
C MET A 19 -7.54 4.85 -11.53
N LEU A 20 -6.73 4.23 -10.73
CA LEU A 20 -5.50 4.75 -10.15
C LEU A 20 -4.30 3.90 -10.59
N GLY A 21 -3.23 4.07 -9.89
CA GLY A 21 -2.00 3.30 -10.00
C GLY A 21 -0.87 4.01 -9.27
N ASP A 22 0.29 3.42 -9.29
CA ASP A 22 1.49 3.96 -8.67
C ASP A 22 1.97 5.23 -9.39
N GLY A 23 1.33 6.36 -9.12
CA GLY A 23 1.64 7.65 -9.75
C GLY A 23 2.98 8.25 -9.36
N ARG A 24 3.60 7.74 -8.29
CA ARG A 24 4.92 8.16 -7.80
C ARG A 24 5.73 7.01 -7.19
N ALA A 25 5.34 5.77 -7.46
CA ALA A 25 6.04 4.60 -6.95
C ALA A 25 6.31 3.61 -8.09
N VAL A 26 7.38 2.85 -7.97
CA VAL A 26 7.76 1.79 -8.92
C VAL A 26 8.28 0.59 -8.17
N LEU A 27 7.77 -0.59 -8.50
CA LEU A 27 8.31 -1.86 -8.06
C LEU A 27 9.65 -2.10 -8.79
N ILE A 28 10.72 -2.21 -8.03
CA ILE A 28 12.06 -2.43 -8.57
C ILE A 28 12.30 -3.92 -8.80
N GLY A 29 11.75 -4.75 -7.93
CA GLY A 29 11.90 -6.20 -8.00
C GLY A 29 11.48 -6.86 -6.70
N GLU A 30 11.79 -8.14 -6.60
CA GLU A 30 11.52 -8.97 -5.45
C GLU A 30 12.82 -9.45 -4.81
N HIS A 31 12.80 -9.56 -3.48
CA HIS A 31 13.91 -10.12 -2.70
C HIS A 31 13.43 -11.37 -1.95
N LEU A 32 14.18 -12.46 -2.09
CA LEU A 32 13.98 -13.67 -1.32
C LEU A 32 14.89 -13.66 -0.10
N SER A 33 14.31 -13.55 1.10
CA SER A 33 15.09 -13.55 2.35
C SER A 33 15.73 -14.91 2.63
N LYS A 34 16.68 -14.94 3.59
CA LYS A 34 17.27 -16.19 4.08
C LYS A 34 16.23 -17.19 4.62
N LYS A 35 15.09 -16.69 5.10
CA LYS A 35 13.95 -17.50 5.57
C LYS A 35 12.99 -17.90 4.41
N LYS A 36 13.39 -17.70 3.16
CA LYS A 36 12.59 -17.97 1.96
C LYS A 36 11.26 -17.19 1.88
N VAL A 37 11.17 -16.08 2.62
CA VAL A 37 10.05 -15.14 2.49
C VAL A 37 10.35 -14.17 1.36
N ARG A 38 9.39 -13.99 0.46
CA ARG A 38 9.49 -13.09 -0.68
C ARG A 38 8.97 -11.72 -0.28
N TYR A 39 9.74 -10.68 -0.58
CA TYR A 39 9.40 -9.29 -0.37
C TYR A 39 9.48 -8.52 -1.68
N ASP A 40 8.56 -7.60 -1.88
CA ASP A 40 8.63 -6.56 -2.91
C ASP A 40 9.52 -5.43 -2.44
N ILE A 41 10.37 -4.91 -3.34
CA ILE A 41 11.14 -3.69 -3.14
C ILE A 41 10.58 -2.61 -4.06
N GLN A 42 10.10 -1.52 -3.49
CA GLN A 42 9.46 -0.42 -4.21
C GLN A 42 10.13 0.91 -3.89
N PHE A 43 10.39 1.73 -4.90
CA PHE A 43 10.77 3.14 -4.72
C PHE A 43 9.53 4.01 -4.77
N LYS A 44 9.39 4.93 -3.80
CA LYS A 44 8.33 5.94 -3.76
C LYS A 44 8.92 7.33 -3.83
N GLY A 45 8.49 8.13 -4.80
CA GLY A 45 9.02 9.47 -5.04
C GLY A 45 10.10 9.56 -6.11
N SER A 46 10.33 8.49 -6.90
CA SER A 46 11.45 8.39 -7.85
C SER A 46 11.21 9.03 -9.22
N GLY A 47 10.05 9.64 -9.44
CA GLY A 47 9.72 10.33 -10.69
C GLY A 47 8.45 9.81 -11.36
N LYS A 48 8.20 10.29 -12.57
CA LYS A 48 6.98 10.02 -13.34
C LYS A 48 6.83 8.54 -13.69
N THR A 49 5.58 8.09 -13.63
CA THR A 49 5.12 6.78 -14.09
C THR A 49 3.94 6.98 -15.07
N ALA A 50 3.47 5.89 -15.66
CA ALA A 50 2.27 5.91 -16.50
C ALA A 50 1.00 6.38 -15.74
N PHE A 51 1.02 6.36 -14.40
CA PHE A 51 -0.11 6.73 -13.55
C PHE A 51 0.06 8.10 -12.88
N SER A 52 1.10 8.87 -13.20
CA SER A 52 1.35 10.17 -12.55
C SER A 52 0.35 11.25 -12.93
N ARG A 53 -0.47 11.04 -13.97
CA ARG A 53 -1.39 12.04 -14.51
C ARG A 53 -0.61 13.34 -14.83
N ASN A 54 -1.00 14.48 -14.21
CA ASN A 54 -0.30 15.77 -14.35
C ASN A 54 0.79 15.97 -13.29
N GLY A 55 1.02 14.99 -12.40
CA GLY A 55 2.03 15.07 -11.35
C GLY A 55 3.45 14.82 -11.86
N ASP A 56 4.43 15.22 -11.05
CA ASP A 56 5.86 14.99 -11.31
C ASP A 56 6.36 13.61 -10.88
N GLY A 57 5.54 12.84 -10.16
CA GLY A 57 5.91 11.53 -9.63
C GLY A 57 6.95 11.58 -8.50
N ARG A 58 7.27 12.78 -8.02
CA ARG A 58 8.27 13.01 -6.97
C ARG A 58 7.61 13.12 -5.60
N ALA A 59 8.40 13.01 -4.54
CA ALA A 59 7.95 13.16 -3.17
C ALA A 59 8.85 14.11 -2.40
N ALA A 60 8.25 14.91 -1.51
CA ALA A 60 8.98 15.76 -0.58
C ALA A 60 9.52 14.93 0.59
N LEU A 61 10.62 15.38 1.20
CA LEU A 61 11.32 14.70 2.29
C LEU A 61 10.42 14.45 3.52
N GLY A 62 9.63 15.44 3.94
CA GLY A 62 8.77 15.33 5.13
C GLY A 62 7.81 14.13 5.09
N PRO A 63 6.97 13.99 4.05
CA PRO A 63 6.10 12.82 3.88
C PRO A 63 6.86 11.49 3.84
N MET A 64 8.06 11.43 3.24
CA MET A 64 8.84 10.19 3.18
C MET A 64 9.43 9.82 4.56
N LEU A 65 9.88 10.80 5.32
CA LEU A 65 10.33 10.59 6.70
C LEU A 65 9.17 10.19 7.62
N ARG A 66 7.97 10.78 7.44
CA ARG A 66 6.77 10.37 8.19
C ARG A 66 6.47 8.90 7.94
N GLU A 67 6.40 8.47 6.68
CA GLU A 67 6.13 7.07 6.36
C GLU A 67 7.21 6.15 6.92
N TYR A 68 8.48 6.54 6.84
CA TYR A 68 9.58 5.79 7.44
C TYR A 68 9.40 5.61 8.95
N ILE A 69 9.23 6.71 9.67
CA ILE A 69 9.14 6.69 11.14
C ILE A 69 7.92 5.88 11.60
N ILE A 70 6.76 6.11 10.98
CA ILE A 70 5.51 5.47 11.41
C ILE A 70 5.50 3.99 11.02
N SER A 71 5.95 3.60 9.83
CA SER A 71 6.01 2.19 9.43
C SER A 71 6.92 1.37 10.37
N GLU A 72 8.08 1.92 10.73
CA GLU A 72 9.00 1.25 11.66
C GLU A 72 8.47 1.24 13.10
N ALA A 73 7.78 2.30 13.53
CA ALA A 73 7.08 2.31 14.82
C ALA A 73 5.98 1.24 14.90
N MET A 74 5.13 1.15 13.87
CA MET A 74 4.07 0.14 13.78
C MET A 74 4.63 -1.29 13.80
N TYR A 75 5.71 -1.53 13.09
CA TYR A 75 6.40 -2.82 13.15
C TYR A 75 6.86 -3.17 14.57
N ASN A 76 7.48 -2.23 15.28
CA ASN A 76 7.95 -2.44 16.65
C ASN A 76 6.81 -2.57 17.67
N LEU A 77 5.62 -2.03 17.37
CA LEU A 77 4.39 -2.26 18.13
C LEU A 77 3.74 -3.62 17.83
N GLY A 78 4.33 -4.43 16.93
CA GLY A 78 3.81 -5.74 16.53
C GLY A 78 2.61 -5.66 15.57
N ILE A 79 2.42 -4.54 14.88
CA ILE A 79 1.33 -4.33 13.93
C ILE A 79 1.82 -4.66 12.52
N PRO A 80 1.09 -5.49 11.75
CA PRO A 80 1.45 -5.78 10.37
C PRO A 80 1.56 -4.49 9.53
N THR A 81 2.70 -4.30 8.89
CA THR A 81 2.99 -3.08 8.13
C THR A 81 4.03 -3.30 7.06
N THR A 82 3.96 -2.55 5.97
CA THR A 82 5.11 -2.36 5.09
C THR A 82 6.27 -1.76 5.86
N ARG A 83 7.49 -2.10 5.47
CA ARG A 83 8.72 -1.61 6.09
C ARG A 83 9.37 -0.54 5.22
N SER A 84 10.18 0.28 5.84
CA SER A 84 10.96 1.32 5.18
C SER A 84 12.44 1.03 5.34
N LEU A 85 13.14 0.76 4.23
CA LEU A 85 14.57 0.45 4.27
C LEU A 85 15.43 1.70 4.37
N ALA A 86 15.09 2.73 3.60
CA ALA A 86 15.85 3.98 3.56
C ALA A 86 15.00 5.13 3.01
N VAL A 87 15.32 6.36 3.43
CA VAL A 87 14.90 7.61 2.78
C VAL A 87 16.15 8.34 2.33
N VAL A 88 16.23 8.68 1.05
CA VAL A 88 17.38 9.34 0.45
C VAL A 88 16.95 10.67 -0.15
N LYS A 89 17.63 11.76 0.19
CA LYS A 89 17.45 13.06 -0.48
C LYS A 89 17.93 12.97 -1.92
N THR A 90 17.16 13.50 -2.86
CA THR A 90 17.53 13.46 -4.29
C THR A 90 18.55 14.53 -4.67
N GLY A 91 18.72 15.56 -3.85
CA GLY A 91 19.49 16.76 -4.19
C GLY A 91 18.72 17.76 -5.06
N GLU A 92 17.51 17.42 -5.49
CA GLU A 92 16.62 18.26 -6.26
C GLU A 92 15.42 18.72 -5.42
N ASP A 93 14.91 19.90 -5.70
CA ASP A 93 13.70 20.38 -5.05
C ASP A 93 12.43 19.88 -5.76
N VAL A 94 11.38 19.75 -4.97
CA VAL A 94 10.03 19.39 -5.42
C VAL A 94 9.12 20.57 -5.17
N ILE A 95 8.54 21.13 -6.22
CA ILE A 95 7.63 22.27 -6.12
C ILE A 95 6.25 21.80 -5.72
N ARG A 96 5.73 22.35 -4.62
CA ARG A 96 4.36 22.22 -4.14
C ARG A 96 3.80 23.65 -3.93
N GLU A 97 3.21 23.98 -2.81
CA GLU A 97 2.92 25.36 -2.44
C GLU A 97 4.22 26.18 -2.26
N THR A 98 5.26 25.50 -1.80
CA THR A 98 6.62 26.04 -1.67
C THR A 98 7.63 25.07 -2.25
N SER A 99 8.89 25.49 -2.41
CA SER A 99 10.00 24.59 -2.75
C SER A 99 10.35 23.73 -1.55
N LEU A 100 10.36 22.41 -1.73
CA LEU A 100 10.64 21.40 -0.70
C LEU A 100 11.75 20.48 -1.16
N HIS A 101 12.58 19.98 -0.24
CA HIS A 101 13.59 19.00 -0.58
C HIS A 101 12.95 17.69 -1.07
N GLY A 102 13.37 17.21 -2.22
CA GLY A 102 12.96 15.95 -2.80
C GLY A 102 13.61 14.75 -2.11
N ALA A 103 12.86 13.67 -2.00
CA ALA A 103 13.36 12.42 -1.44
C ALA A 103 12.70 11.19 -2.07
N ILE A 104 13.40 10.06 -1.98
CA ILE A 104 12.92 8.74 -2.37
C ILE A 104 12.91 7.85 -1.13
N LEU A 105 11.77 7.21 -0.89
CA LEU A 105 11.62 6.15 0.10
C LEU A 105 11.77 4.79 -0.57
N THR A 106 12.61 3.92 -0.01
CA THR A 106 12.64 2.49 -0.35
C THR A 106 11.70 1.74 0.58
N ARG A 107 10.58 1.29 0.03
CA ARG A 107 9.56 0.50 0.73
C ARG A 107 9.79 -0.99 0.51
N VAL A 108 9.59 -1.79 1.56
CA VAL A 108 9.66 -3.26 1.54
C VAL A 108 8.34 -3.82 2.05
N ALA A 109 7.73 -4.74 1.34
CA ALA A 109 6.44 -5.34 1.70
C ALA A 109 6.39 -6.82 1.32
N LEU A 110 5.50 -7.58 1.95
CA LEU A 110 5.18 -8.95 1.48
C LEU A 110 4.64 -8.93 0.06
N SER A 111 3.83 -7.93 -0.27
CA SER A 111 3.56 -7.49 -1.65
C SER A 111 2.87 -6.12 -1.65
N HIS A 112 2.87 -5.46 -2.81
CA HIS A 112 2.14 -4.21 -3.01
C HIS A 112 0.79 -4.42 -3.72
N ILE A 113 0.32 -5.67 -3.83
CA ILE A 113 -1.01 -5.99 -4.36
C ILE A 113 -2.07 -5.53 -3.35
N ARG A 114 -3.05 -4.79 -3.83
CA ARG A 114 -4.11 -4.17 -3.04
C ARG A 114 -5.47 -4.77 -3.39
N VAL A 115 -6.46 -4.59 -2.56
CA VAL A 115 -7.85 -4.89 -2.92
C VAL A 115 -8.22 -4.15 -4.21
N GLY A 116 -7.78 -2.89 -4.32
CA GLY A 116 -7.94 -2.07 -5.52
C GLY A 116 -7.31 -2.65 -6.79
N THR A 117 -6.32 -3.53 -6.71
CA THR A 117 -5.77 -4.22 -7.88
C THR A 117 -6.80 -5.15 -8.51
N PHE A 118 -7.55 -5.90 -7.69
CA PHE A 118 -8.66 -6.73 -8.15
C PHE A 118 -9.79 -5.88 -8.75
N GLN A 119 -10.13 -4.76 -8.11
CA GLN A 119 -11.15 -3.84 -8.61
C GLN A 119 -10.78 -3.23 -9.95
N TYR A 120 -9.51 -2.90 -10.17
CA TYR A 120 -9.01 -2.37 -11.43
C TYR A 120 -9.25 -3.35 -12.59
N ILE A 121 -8.92 -4.63 -12.39
CA ILE A 121 -9.11 -5.66 -13.41
C ILE A 121 -10.59 -5.95 -13.62
N ALA A 122 -11.36 -6.07 -12.52
CA ALA A 122 -12.80 -6.34 -12.58
C ALA A 122 -13.57 -5.26 -13.33
N ALA A 123 -13.26 -3.98 -13.09
CA ALA A 123 -13.89 -2.85 -13.79
C ALA A 123 -13.57 -2.80 -15.29
N ARG A 124 -12.54 -3.50 -15.73
CA ARG A 124 -12.18 -3.66 -17.16
C ARG A 124 -12.78 -4.93 -17.78
N GLU A 125 -13.59 -5.67 -17.02
CA GLU A 125 -14.23 -6.92 -17.43
C GLU A 125 -13.25 -8.00 -17.94
N LYS A 126 -11.99 -7.97 -17.46
CA LYS A 126 -10.93 -8.89 -17.85
C LYS A 126 -10.93 -10.14 -16.96
N LYS A 127 -11.87 -11.05 -17.19
CA LYS A 127 -12.06 -12.26 -16.35
C LYS A 127 -10.82 -13.14 -16.30
N ASP A 128 -10.15 -13.35 -17.41
CA ASP A 128 -8.95 -14.19 -17.47
C ASP A 128 -7.79 -13.57 -16.67
N GLU A 129 -7.60 -12.26 -16.79
CA GLU A 129 -6.59 -11.53 -16.02
C GLU A 129 -6.90 -11.57 -14.50
N LEU A 130 -8.20 -11.50 -14.15
CA LEU A 130 -8.66 -11.60 -12.77
C LEU A 130 -8.37 -12.99 -12.17
N GLU A 131 -8.59 -14.05 -12.95
CA GLU A 131 -8.27 -15.42 -12.53
C GLU A 131 -6.75 -15.62 -12.38
N ILE A 132 -5.95 -15.09 -13.27
CA ILE A 132 -4.49 -15.11 -13.16
C ILE A 132 -4.04 -14.41 -11.87
N LEU A 133 -4.57 -13.21 -11.57
CA LEU A 133 -4.27 -12.49 -10.34
C LEU A 133 -4.70 -13.29 -9.10
N LEU A 134 -5.92 -13.86 -9.11
CA LEU A 134 -6.44 -14.71 -8.03
C LEU A 134 -5.47 -15.85 -7.72
N ASN A 135 -5.09 -16.63 -8.73
CA ASN A 135 -4.20 -17.76 -8.56
C ASN A 135 -2.79 -17.34 -8.11
N TYR A 136 -2.28 -16.21 -8.62
CA TYR A 136 -1.00 -15.65 -8.17
C TYR A 136 -1.02 -15.27 -6.70
N VAL A 137 -2.05 -14.55 -6.26
CA VAL A 137 -2.22 -14.12 -4.85
C VAL A 137 -2.35 -15.31 -3.92
N ILE A 138 -3.16 -16.29 -4.30
CA ILE A 138 -3.31 -17.54 -3.52
C ILE A 138 -1.97 -18.25 -3.38
N LYS A 139 -1.28 -18.49 -4.47
CA LYS A 139 0.04 -19.14 -4.45
C LYS A 139 1.05 -18.40 -3.58
N ARG A 140 1.01 -17.08 -3.56
CA ARG A 140 1.98 -16.24 -2.86
C ARG A 140 1.66 -16.05 -1.37
N HIS A 141 0.41 -15.80 -1.02
CA HIS A 141 0.00 -15.36 0.32
C HIS A 141 -0.91 -16.33 1.06
N TYR A 142 -1.61 -17.21 0.34
CA TYR A 142 -2.64 -18.09 0.88
C TYR A 142 -2.55 -19.53 0.33
N PRO A 143 -1.37 -20.18 0.36
CA PRO A 143 -1.18 -21.48 -0.28
C PRO A 143 -2.08 -22.59 0.28
N ASN A 144 -2.60 -22.42 1.49
CA ASN A 144 -3.52 -23.35 2.15
C ASN A 144 -4.86 -23.50 1.42
N ILE A 145 -5.29 -22.50 0.63
CA ILE A 145 -6.53 -22.59 -0.15
C ILE A 145 -6.30 -22.89 -1.64
N GLN A 146 -5.08 -23.26 -2.03
CA GLN A 146 -4.74 -23.49 -3.44
C GLN A 146 -5.62 -24.58 -4.10
N ASN A 147 -6.06 -25.56 -3.32
CA ASN A 147 -6.91 -26.67 -3.77
C ASN A 147 -8.38 -26.50 -3.35
N SER A 148 -8.79 -25.33 -2.91
CA SER A 148 -10.19 -25.05 -2.56
C SER A 148 -11.11 -25.16 -3.79
N LYS A 149 -12.34 -25.62 -3.56
CA LYS A 149 -13.42 -25.64 -4.57
C LYS A 149 -13.93 -24.24 -4.89
N ASN A 150 -13.82 -23.30 -3.95
CA ASN A 150 -14.27 -21.93 -4.13
C ASN A 150 -13.17 -20.92 -3.70
N LYS A 151 -12.10 -20.90 -4.48
CA LYS A 151 -10.90 -20.09 -4.22
C LYS A 151 -11.20 -18.61 -3.99
N ALA A 152 -12.12 -18.03 -4.78
CA ALA A 152 -12.44 -16.62 -4.71
C ALA A 152 -13.11 -16.26 -3.37
N LEU A 153 -14.10 -17.05 -2.94
CA LEU A 153 -14.78 -16.85 -1.67
C LEU A 153 -13.85 -17.06 -0.48
N ASP A 154 -13.01 -18.08 -0.53
CA ASP A 154 -12.08 -18.38 0.55
C ASP A 154 -10.98 -17.30 0.64
N LEU A 155 -10.48 -16.80 -0.50
CA LEU A 155 -9.58 -15.66 -0.50
C LEU A 155 -10.23 -14.42 0.11
N LEU A 156 -11.48 -14.10 -0.29
CA LEU A 156 -12.22 -12.97 0.26
C LEU A 156 -12.31 -13.06 1.79
N LYS A 157 -12.68 -14.21 2.33
CA LYS A 157 -12.78 -14.45 3.79
C LYS A 157 -11.45 -14.23 4.49
N LEU A 158 -10.36 -14.82 3.98
CA LEU A 158 -9.04 -14.71 4.60
C LEU A 158 -8.47 -13.28 4.54
N VAL A 159 -8.71 -12.56 3.44
CA VAL A 159 -8.32 -11.14 3.34
C VAL A 159 -9.14 -10.30 4.31
N MET A 160 -10.46 -10.54 4.40
CA MET A 160 -11.34 -9.85 5.34
C MET A 160 -10.90 -10.08 6.80
N GLU A 161 -10.59 -11.31 7.19
CA GLU A 161 -10.08 -11.64 8.53
C GLU A 161 -8.80 -10.87 8.83
N LYS A 162 -7.82 -10.85 7.90
CA LYS A 162 -6.60 -10.07 8.07
C LYS A 162 -6.84 -8.56 8.22
N GLN A 163 -7.79 -8.00 7.46
CA GLN A 163 -8.14 -6.58 7.58
C GLN A 163 -8.82 -6.28 8.90
N ILE A 164 -9.69 -7.17 9.40
CA ILE A 164 -10.31 -7.04 10.72
C ILE A 164 -9.22 -7.03 11.81
N ASP A 165 -8.33 -8.01 11.80
CA ASP A 165 -7.22 -8.09 12.75
C ASP A 165 -6.33 -6.85 12.70
N LEU A 166 -6.05 -6.33 11.50
CA LEU A 166 -5.27 -5.13 11.30
C LEU A 166 -5.93 -3.91 11.93
N VAL A 167 -7.21 -3.68 11.67
CA VAL A 167 -7.96 -2.54 12.22
C VAL A 167 -8.09 -2.64 13.74
N VAL A 168 -8.34 -3.83 14.29
CA VAL A 168 -8.34 -4.06 15.74
C VAL A 168 -6.99 -3.69 16.36
N ASN A 169 -5.88 -4.05 15.71
CA ASN A 169 -4.54 -3.68 16.19
C ASN A 169 -4.29 -2.16 16.09
N TRP A 170 -4.79 -1.46 15.07
CA TRP A 170 -4.73 0.00 15.00
C TRP A 170 -5.48 0.64 16.17
N MET A 171 -6.72 0.18 16.42
CA MET A 171 -7.53 0.69 17.54
C MET A 171 -6.83 0.48 18.90
N ARG A 172 -6.14 -0.66 19.08
CA ARG A 172 -5.39 -0.96 20.32
C ARG A 172 -4.33 0.09 20.65
N VAL A 173 -3.72 0.71 19.65
CA VAL A 173 -2.66 1.72 19.84
C VAL A 173 -3.14 3.14 19.52
N GLY A 174 -4.44 3.33 19.29
CA GLY A 174 -5.00 4.63 18.94
C GLY A 174 -4.58 5.16 17.58
N PHE A 175 -4.17 4.28 16.65
CA PHE A 175 -3.79 4.67 15.31
C PHE A 175 -5.00 4.84 14.41
N ILE A 176 -5.05 5.96 13.68
CA ILE A 176 -6.05 6.26 12.66
C ILE A 176 -5.33 6.42 11.33
N HIS A 177 -5.68 5.58 10.35
CA HIS A 177 -5.06 5.60 9.03
C HIS A 177 -5.48 6.85 8.23
N GLY A 178 -6.73 7.26 8.33
CA GLY A 178 -7.27 8.46 7.70
C GLY A 178 -7.66 8.33 6.22
N VAL A 179 -7.25 7.26 5.51
CA VAL A 179 -7.64 7.00 4.11
C VAL A 179 -7.71 5.48 3.87
N MET A 180 -8.77 4.85 4.35
CA MET A 180 -8.99 3.40 4.21
C MET A 180 -9.77 3.04 2.93
N ASN A 181 -9.34 3.54 1.80
CA ASN A 181 -9.88 3.12 0.50
C ASN A 181 -9.23 1.80 0.05
N THR A 182 -9.83 1.13 -0.92
CA THR A 182 -9.34 -0.16 -1.42
C THR A 182 -7.97 -0.09 -2.10
N ASP A 183 -7.55 1.09 -2.53
CA ASP A 183 -6.19 1.39 -2.98
C ASP A 183 -5.17 1.46 -1.83
N ASN A 184 -5.62 1.55 -0.58
CA ASN A 184 -4.79 1.52 0.62
C ASN A 184 -5.01 0.27 1.49
N MET A 185 -5.60 -0.77 0.93
CA MET A 185 -5.82 -2.06 1.59
C MET A 185 -4.99 -3.15 0.94
N SER A 186 -3.88 -3.54 1.59
CA SER A 186 -3.01 -4.60 1.09
C SER A 186 -3.64 -5.98 1.23
N ILE A 187 -3.53 -6.80 0.19
CA ILE A 187 -3.97 -8.20 0.21
C ILE A 187 -3.18 -9.03 1.24
N SER A 188 -1.95 -8.65 1.54
CA SER A 188 -1.12 -9.31 2.57
C SER A 188 -1.60 -9.03 4.00
N GLY A 189 -2.44 -8.01 4.21
CA GLY A 189 -2.87 -7.55 5.54
C GLY A 189 -1.86 -6.62 6.22
N GLU A 190 -0.93 -6.03 5.46
CA GLU A 190 0.00 -5.03 5.96
C GLU A 190 -0.59 -3.62 5.86
N THR A 191 -0.36 -2.77 6.86
CA THR A 191 -0.64 -1.33 6.77
C THR A 191 0.26 -0.71 5.70
N ILE A 192 -0.31 0.09 4.80
CA ILE A 192 0.40 0.73 3.69
C ILE A 192 -0.04 2.19 3.54
N ASP A 193 0.85 3.02 2.99
CA ASP A 193 0.57 4.41 2.60
C ASP A 193 0.19 5.35 3.77
N TYR A 194 1.17 5.62 4.62
CA TYR A 194 1.06 6.53 5.76
C TYR A 194 1.02 8.01 5.31
N GLY A 195 -0.13 8.43 4.78
CA GLY A 195 -0.37 9.80 4.37
C GLY A 195 -0.89 10.66 5.54
N PRO A 196 -2.23 10.87 5.65
CA PRO A 196 -2.82 11.71 6.70
C PRO A 196 -3.01 10.95 8.04
N CYS A 197 -2.25 9.89 8.30
CA CYS A 197 -2.40 9.10 9.50
C CYS A 197 -1.99 9.87 10.77
N ALA A 198 -2.58 9.48 11.89
CA ALA A 198 -2.29 10.04 13.20
C ALA A 198 -2.47 9.00 14.32
N PHE A 199 -1.92 9.30 15.50
CA PHE A 199 -2.26 8.62 16.75
C PHE A 199 -3.12 9.54 17.60
N MET A 200 -4.12 9.00 18.29
CA MET A 200 -4.92 9.75 19.24
C MET A 200 -4.09 10.09 20.49
N ASP A 201 -4.16 11.34 20.95
CA ASP A 201 -3.54 11.76 22.21
C ASP A 201 -4.31 11.24 23.41
N ILE A 202 -5.64 11.29 23.32
CA ILE A 202 -6.57 10.72 24.31
C ILE A 202 -7.56 9.83 23.57
N TYR A 203 -8.07 8.81 24.26
CA TYR A 203 -9.08 7.95 23.67
C TYR A 203 -10.41 8.71 23.52
N ASP A 204 -10.84 8.86 22.27
CA ASP A 204 -12.17 9.35 21.90
C ASP A 204 -12.68 8.53 20.70
N PRO A 205 -13.76 7.73 20.87
CA PRO A 205 -14.31 6.90 19.80
C PRO A 205 -14.90 7.70 18.63
N LYS A 206 -15.05 9.01 18.80
CA LYS A 206 -15.55 9.92 17.75
C LYS A 206 -14.42 10.67 17.04
N THR A 207 -13.18 10.41 17.39
CA THR A 207 -12.03 11.09 16.76
C THR A 207 -11.93 10.71 15.28
N VAL A 208 -11.94 11.71 14.42
CA VAL A 208 -11.70 11.60 12.97
C VAL A 208 -10.61 12.56 12.56
N PHE A 209 -9.81 12.17 11.56
CA PHE A 209 -8.76 13.00 10.97
C PHE A 209 -8.99 13.24 9.47
N SER A 210 -10.14 12.82 8.96
CA SER A 210 -10.59 13.11 7.60
C SER A 210 -11.76 14.10 7.65
N SER A 211 -11.79 15.02 6.70
CA SER A 211 -12.93 15.94 6.50
C SER A 211 -14.01 15.40 5.57
N ILE A 212 -13.97 14.09 5.27
CA ILE A 212 -14.81 13.45 4.24
C ILE A 212 -15.77 12.42 4.88
N ASP A 213 -16.06 12.50 6.12
CA ASP A 213 -17.03 11.61 6.78
C ASP A 213 -18.46 12.02 6.50
#